data_79b82943204551bf0fc04412830121f1
#
_entry.id   79b82943204551bf0fc04412830121f1
#
_cell.length_a   1.000
_cell.length_b   1.000
_cell.length_c   1.000
_cell.angle_alpha   90.00
_cell.angle_beta   90.00
_cell.angle_gamma   90.00
#
_symmetry.space_group_name_H-M   'P 1'
#
loop_
_entity.id
_entity.type
_entity.pdbx_description
1 polymer ?
#
loop_
_entity_poly.entity_id
_entity_poly.type
_entity_poly.pdbx_seq_one_letter_code
_entity_poly.pdbx_strand_id
1 'polypeptide(L)'
;MHIKKALLPIVYNGHAMTIKFIPLLLLLPAFMLLAGCGGGSQPTDTPTSLPIATFTPAPPTAIPTPTQVPATPTATLVATRTSTPTPIPASTTTATPTPMPTPTIVGTVRFQVDNLQVTTVAQLEQGSIVGPSLIRLKDGRYRLYLQSRADRSNENMDGVNIISLISTNGIQWDVEPGIRIPYGNESDVDSEAGEPGVYLGLDDKYHMAYTGRFMGINRQGKSQKMHRVVFAVSDDGLNWTKQNQHYADPENINDFASSADVTIVNGEYVIYYTGQRNIIRATYDGLTWVRQEIAFSAGHDSTMIKIDGAYYMFWMMPEALEYTRNTDRGEDLLFMAVSRDGVNWSKNYYRVVVEHSDGSGIDARMIQDPGAILLSDGSLRIFLNDFGGKSIFSIKPVETLPKP
;
A
#
# COMPACT_ATOMS: atom_id res chain seq x y z
N MET A 1 -11.13 41.39 40.51
CA MET A 1 -10.08 41.32 39.47
C MET A 1 -10.69 40.73 38.24
N HIS A 2 -11.09 41.56 37.25
CA HIS A 2 -11.82 41.15 36.06
C HIS A 2 -10.81 40.86 34.94
N ILE A 3 -10.70 39.61 34.51
CA ILE A 3 -9.91 39.22 33.37
C ILE A 3 -10.82 39.27 32.12
N LYS A 4 -10.62 40.29 31.27
CA LYS A 4 -11.21 40.34 29.93
C LYS A 4 -10.47 39.36 29.04
N LYS A 5 -11.12 38.28 28.60
CA LYS A 5 -10.63 37.43 27.50
C LYS A 5 -10.92 38.13 26.18
N ALA A 6 -9.85 38.49 25.47
CA ALA A 6 -9.93 38.98 24.11
C ALA A 6 -10.13 37.76 23.17
N LEU A 7 -11.23 37.77 22.43
CA LEU A 7 -11.46 36.84 21.33
C LEU A 7 -10.91 37.45 20.03
N LEU A 8 -9.98 36.79 19.39
CA LEU A 8 -9.52 37.13 18.05
C LEU A 8 -10.44 36.41 17.01
N PRO A 9 -10.98 37.12 16.01
CA PRO A 9 -11.77 36.47 14.97
C PRO A 9 -10.83 35.76 13.98
N ILE A 10 -11.08 34.50 13.73
CA ILE A 10 -10.49 33.76 12.61
C ILE A 10 -11.41 33.97 11.41
N VAL A 11 -10.94 34.66 10.39
CA VAL A 11 -11.64 34.89 9.13
C VAL A 11 -11.16 33.83 8.13
N TYR A 12 -12.07 32.97 7.68
CA TYR A 12 -11.85 32.04 6.59
C TYR A 12 -12.90 32.28 5.50
N ASN A 13 -12.45 32.55 4.29
CA ASN A 13 -13.27 32.74 3.07
C ASN A 13 -14.46 33.72 3.16
N GLY A 14 -14.29 34.87 3.83
CA GLY A 14 -15.24 35.98 3.67
C GLY A 14 -16.62 35.82 4.32
N HIS A 15 -16.91 34.73 5.01
CA HIS A 15 -18.17 34.53 5.74
C HIS A 15 -17.93 34.37 7.25
N ALA A 16 -18.61 35.20 8.03
CA ALA A 16 -18.59 35.13 9.49
C ALA A 16 -19.55 34.04 9.98
N MET A 17 -19.04 32.97 10.59
CA MET A 17 -19.82 31.93 11.21
C MET A 17 -19.87 32.14 12.72
N THR A 18 -21.06 32.37 13.28
CA THR A 18 -21.27 32.52 14.72
C THR A 18 -21.56 31.14 15.32
N ILE A 19 -20.60 30.58 16.06
CA ILE A 19 -20.79 29.32 16.79
C ILE A 19 -21.33 29.64 18.19
N LYS A 20 -22.55 29.16 18.48
CA LYS A 20 -23.13 29.19 19.82
C LYS A 20 -22.65 27.98 20.62
N PHE A 21 -21.85 28.20 21.64
CA PHE A 21 -21.52 27.15 22.61
C PHE A 21 -22.70 26.90 23.56
N ILE A 22 -23.17 25.66 23.63
CA ILE A 22 -24.09 25.19 24.70
C ILE A 22 -23.23 24.67 25.85
N PRO A 23 -23.37 25.16 27.08
CA PRO A 23 -22.61 24.60 28.19
C PRO A 23 -23.13 23.22 28.56
N LEU A 24 -22.28 22.21 28.46
CA LEU A 24 -22.53 20.87 28.95
C LEU A 24 -22.40 20.84 30.46
N LEU A 25 -23.53 20.66 31.16
CA LEU A 25 -23.60 20.54 32.61
C LEU A 25 -23.09 19.13 33.00
N LEU A 26 -21.93 19.07 33.65
CA LEU A 26 -21.38 17.85 34.23
C LEU A 26 -22.17 17.48 35.50
N LEU A 27 -22.98 16.42 35.43
CA LEU A 27 -23.55 15.71 36.56
C LEU A 27 -22.55 14.66 37.05
N LEU A 28 -21.92 14.90 38.18
CA LEU A 28 -21.14 13.93 38.95
C LEU A 28 -22.09 13.03 39.76
N PRO A 29 -22.04 11.70 39.69
CA PRO A 29 -22.68 10.86 40.68
C PRO A 29 -21.79 10.69 41.89
N ALA A 30 -22.34 11.01 43.05
CA ALA A 30 -21.76 10.74 44.35
C ALA A 30 -21.79 9.22 44.64
N PHE A 31 -20.61 8.59 44.81
CA PHE A 31 -20.51 7.25 45.36
C PHE A 31 -20.47 7.30 46.87
N MET A 32 -21.48 6.71 47.52
CA MET A 32 -21.51 6.42 48.94
C MET A 32 -20.53 5.29 49.29
N LEU A 33 -19.61 5.56 50.19
CA LEU A 33 -18.83 4.54 50.89
C LEU A 33 -19.72 3.80 51.91
N LEU A 34 -19.86 2.49 51.75
CA LEU A 34 -20.29 1.58 52.82
C LEU A 34 -19.06 0.80 53.29
N ALA A 35 -18.65 1.07 54.51
CA ALA A 35 -17.64 0.31 55.23
C ALA A 35 -18.29 -1.00 55.73
N GLY A 36 -17.75 -2.15 55.32
CA GLY A 36 -18.08 -3.47 55.85
C GLY A 36 -16.82 -4.17 56.34
N CYS A 37 -16.68 -4.26 57.67
CA CYS A 37 -15.68 -5.09 58.32
C CYS A 37 -15.99 -6.60 58.14
N GLY A 38 -15.03 -7.36 57.65
CA GLY A 38 -15.08 -8.82 57.60
C GLY A 38 -13.67 -9.37 57.50
N GLY A 39 -13.09 -9.78 58.62
CA GLY A 39 -11.78 -10.43 58.68
C GLY A 39 -11.80 -11.84 58.08
N GLY A 40 -10.86 -12.14 57.25
CA GLY A 40 -10.54 -13.46 56.74
C GLY A 40 -9.06 -13.51 56.40
N SER A 41 -8.31 -14.22 57.22
CA SER A 41 -6.89 -14.50 57.06
C SER A 41 -6.65 -15.35 55.81
N GLN A 42 -5.91 -14.77 54.87
CA GLN A 42 -5.41 -15.45 53.67
C GLN A 42 -4.00 -16.04 53.94
N PRO A 43 -3.72 -17.29 53.52
CA PRO A 43 -2.37 -17.85 53.64
C PRO A 43 -1.45 -17.12 52.63
N THR A 44 -0.30 -16.74 53.12
CA THR A 44 0.80 -16.18 52.33
C THR A 44 1.52 -17.32 51.62
N ASP A 45 1.27 -17.49 50.32
CA ASP A 45 2.12 -18.31 49.46
C ASP A 45 3.40 -17.55 49.17
N THR A 46 4.50 -18.08 49.67
CA THR A 46 5.86 -17.60 49.36
C THR A 46 6.19 -18.05 47.94
N PRO A 47 6.58 -17.13 47.04
CA PRO A 47 7.01 -17.54 45.70
C PRO A 47 8.31 -18.33 45.77
N THR A 48 8.25 -19.58 45.36
CA THR A 48 9.41 -20.45 45.16
C THR A 48 10.20 -19.91 43.98
N SER A 49 11.42 -19.43 44.22
CA SER A 49 12.37 -19.01 43.19
C SER A 49 12.76 -20.19 42.30
N LEU A 50 12.47 -20.08 40.99
CA LEU A 50 13.00 -21.00 39.97
C LEU A 50 14.53 -20.86 39.87
N PRO A 51 15.27 -21.94 39.67
CA PRO A 51 16.73 -21.86 39.51
C PRO A 51 17.08 -21.12 38.21
N ILE A 52 17.96 -20.12 38.33
CA ILE A 52 18.58 -19.42 37.20
C ILE A 52 19.49 -20.42 36.47
N ALA A 53 19.14 -20.72 35.21
CA ALA A 53 20.04 -21.51 34.36
C ALA A 53 21.30 -20.70 34.07
N THR A 54 22.44 -21.22 34.59
CA THR A 54 23.75 -20.67 34.31
C THR A 54 24.17 -21.08 32.91
N PHE A 55 24.23 -20.14 31.98
CA PHE A 55 24.79 -20.38 30.65
C PHE A 55 26.30 -20.48 30.75
N THR A 56 26.83 -21.65 30.47
CA THR A 56 28.26 -21.85 30.25
C THR A 56 28.58 -21.47 28.81
N PRO A 57 29.44 -20.48 28.53
CA PRO A 57 29.81 -20.15 27.17
C PRO A 57 30.52 -21.30 26.48
N ALA A 58 30.13 -21.62 25.25
CA ALA A 58 30.77 -22.60 24.41
C ALA A 58 32.25 -22.17 24.09
N PRO A 59 33.18 -23.10 23.97
CA PRO A 59 34.55 -22.78 23.62
C PRO A 59 34.62 -22.14 22.21
N PRO A 60 35.56 -21.21 21.96
CA PRO A 60 35.69 -20.55 20.68
C PRO A 60 36.05 -21.56 19.58
N THR A 61 35.25 -21.55 18.51
CA THR A 61 35.51 -22.33 17.29
C THR A 61 36.81 -21.84 16.64
N ALA A 62 37.71 -22.77 16.36
CA ALA A 62 39.00 -22.48 15.73
C ALA A 62 38.80 -21.80 14.36
N ILE A 63 39.46 -20.68 14.14
CA ILE A 63 39.51 -19.96 12.88
C ILE A 63 40.26 -20.83 11.85
N PRO A 64 39.67 -21.16 10.68
CA PRO A 64 40.40 -21.90 9.65
C PRO A 64 41.56 -21.06 9.11
N THR A 65 42.73 -21.69 9.03
CA THR A 65 43.93 -21.14 8.43
C THR A 65 43.71 -20.81 6.96
N PRO A 66 44.09 -19.63 6.45
CA PRO A 66 43.89 -19.29 5.05
C PRO A 66 44.67 -20.25 4.14
N THR A 67 43.92 -20.93 3.25
CA THR A 67 44.49 -21.76 2.20
C THR A 67 45.20 -20.86 1.17
N GLN A 68 46.43 -21.15 0.85
CA GLN A 68 47.20 -20.43 -0.15
C GLN A 68 46.49 -20.40 -1.50
N VAL A 69 46.29 -19.20 -2.04
CA VAL A 69 45.74 -18.98 -3.39
C VAL A 69 46.78 -19.43 -4.41
N PRO A 70 46.41 -20.27 -5.42
CA PRO A 70 47.33 -20.63 -6.51
C PRO A 70 47.68 -19.40 -7.34
N ALA A 71 48.93 -19.36 -7.80
CA ALA A 71 49.45 -18.27 -8.63
C ALA A 71 48.63 -18.07 -9.92
N THR A 72 48.30 -16.84 -10.20
CA THR A 72 47.59 -16.41 -11.42
C THR A 72 48.44 -16.76 -12.67
N PRO A 73 47.84 -17.43 -13.68
CA PRO A 73 48.55 -17.67 -14.94
C PRO A 73 48.76 -16.34 -15.70
N THR A 74 50.00 -16.13 -16.14
CA THR A 74 50.41 -14.99 -16.95
C THR A 74 49.59 -14.92 -18.24
N ALA A 75 48.87 -13.82 -18.43
CA ALA A 75 48.05 -13.60 -19.64
C ALA A 75 48.94 -13.45 -20.87
N THR A 76 48.83 -14.36 -21.81
CA THR A 76 49.42 -14.25 -23.17
C THR A 76 48.60 -13.19 -23.94
N LEU A 77 49.28 -12.15 -24.43
CA LEU A 77 48.67 -11.12 -25.29
C LEU A 77 48.17 -11.75 -26.59
N VAL A 78 46.84 -11.88 -26.73
CA VAL A 78 46.16 -12.22 -27.98
C VAL A 78 46.03 -10.92 -28.77
N ALA A 79 46.52 -10.95 -30.02
CA ALA A 79 46.42 -9.82 -30.94
C ALA A 79 44.97 -9.35 -31.15
N THR A 80 44.73 -8.10 -30.83
CA THR A 80 43.42 -7.44 -31.02
C THR A 80 43.13 -7.34 -32.52
N ARG A 81 42.12 -8.08 -32.99
CA ARG A 81 41.54 -7.86 -34.33
C ARG A 81 40.80 -6.53 -34.31
N THR A 82 41.26 -5.57 -35.11
CA THR A 82 40.55 -4.33 -35.40
C THR A 82 39.26 -4.68 -36.13
N SER A 83 38.12 -4.58 -35.46
CA SER A 83 36.81 -4.72 -36.10
C SER A 83 36.50 -3.47 -36.90
N THR A 84 36.26 -3.62 -38.20
CA THR A 84 35.70 -2.57 -39.06
C THR A 84 34.33 -2.16 -38.52
N PRO A 85 34.02 -0.86 -38.33
CA PRO A 85 32.72 -0.43 -37.82
C PRO A 85 31.61 -0.88 -38.80
N THR A 86 30.67 -1.68 -38.32
CA THR A 86 29.44 -2.01 -39.01
C THR A 86 28.63 -0.72 -39.20
N PRO A 87 28.11 -0.40 -40.40
CA PRO A 87 27.31 0.77 -40.63
C PRO A 87 26.09 0.77 -39.69
N ILE A 88 25.88 1.85 -38.96
CA ILE A 88 24.71 2.08 -38.12
C ILE A 88 23.48 2.05 -39.01
N PRO A 89 22.46 1.18 -38.76
CA PRO A 89 21.22 1.24 -39.51
C PRO A 89 20.62 2.65 -39.45
N ALA A 90 20.17 3.17 -40.58
CA ALA A 90 19.49 4.44 -40.66
C ALA A 90 18.31 4.45 -39.68
N SER A 91 18.18 5.52 -38.89
CA SER A 91 17.11 5.72 -37.91
C SER A 91 15.76 5.41 -38.56
N THR A 92 15.10 4.38 -38.09
CA THR A 92 13.73 4.06 -38.46
C THR A 92 12.86 5.26 -38.07
N THR A 93 12.11 5.81 -38.99
CA THR A 93 11.15 6.89 -38.74
C THR A 93 10.24 6.46 -37.60
N THR A 94 10.35 7.16 -36.46
CA THR A 94 9.47 6.96 -35.31
C THR A 94 8.04 7.17 -35.78
N ALA A 95 7.23 6.10 -35.80
CA ALA A 95 5.82 6.20 -36.09
C ALA A 95 5.19 7.21 -35.11
N THR A 96 4.48 8.19 -35.64
CA THR A 96 3.71 9.13 -34.80
C THR A 96 2.75 8.31 -33.94
N PRO A 97 2.79 8.41 -32.61
CA PRO A 97 1.92 7.62 -31.75
C PRO A 97 0.47 7.89 -32.15
N THR A 98 -0.28 6.83 -32.45
CA THR A 98 -1.72 6.92 -32.67
C THR A 98 -2.35 7.47 -31.38
N PRO A 99 -3.18 8.53 -31.47
CA PRO A 99 -3.81 9.08 -30.27
C PRO A 99 -4.59 7.96 -29.56
N MET A 100 -4.34 7.83 -28.26
CA MET A 100 -5.07 6.87 -27.42
C MET A 100 -6.55 7.27 -27.43
N PRO A 101 -7.48 6.33 -27.68
CA PRO A 101 -8.91 6.66 -27.63
C PRO A 101 -9.27 7.22 -26.25
N THR A 102 -10.04 8.30 -26.25
CA THR A 102 -10.51 8.95 -25.02
C THR A 102 -11.39 7.97 -24.23
N PRO A 103 -11.16 7.78 -22.94
CA PRO A 103 -11.99 6.93 -22.11
C PRO A 103 -13.40 7.52 -21.98
N THR A 104 -14.40 6.65 -21.81
CA THR A 104 -15.80 7.03 -21.66
C THR A 104 -16.40 6.36 -20.43
N ILE A 105 -17.07 7.13 -19.57
CA ILE A 105 -17.88 6.57 -18.48
C ILE A 105 -19.18 6.05 -19.09
N VAL A 106 -19.37 4.72 -19.06
CA VAL A 106 -20.52 4.07 -19.73
C VAL A 106 -21.64 3.67 -18.76
N GLY A 107 -21.40 3.78 -17.45
CA GLY A 107 -22.39 3.43 -16.45
C GLY A 107 -21.82 3.39 -15.04
N THR A 108 -22.64 2.84 -14.15
CA THR A 108 -22.27 2.61 -12.75
C THR A 108 -22.30 1.13 -12.42
N VAL A 109 -21.51 0.73 -11.44
CA VAL A 109 -21.59 -0.57 -10.75
C VAL A 109 -21.80 -0.29 -9.27
N ARG A 110 -22.71 -1.05 -8.65
CA ARG A 110 -23.10 -0.82 -7.26
C ARG A 110 -22.40 -1.79 -6.32
N PHE A 111 -21.83 -1.24 -5.27
CA PHE A 111 -21.22 -1.96 -4.17
C PHE A 111 -21.88 -1.57 -2.87
N GLN A 112 -21.96 -2.49 -1.95
CA GLN A 112 -22.47 -2.27 -0.59
C GLN A 112 -21.36 -2.44 0.42
N VAL A 113 -21.38 -1.63 1.47
CA VAL A 113 -20.51 -1.84 2.63
C VAL A 113 -20.81 -3.21 3.24
N ASP A 114 -19.76 -4.03 3.35
CA ASP A 114 -19.82 -5.36 3.94
C ASP A 114 -19.35 -5.32 5.39
N ASN A 115 -18.26 -4.60 5.68
CA ASN A 115 -17.77 -4.35 7.03
C ASN A 115 -17.29 -2.89 7.13
N LEU A 116 -17.97 -2.09 7.97
CA LEU A 116 -17.65 -0.67 8.19
C LEU A 116 -16.31 -0.46 8.91
N GLN A 117 -15.88 -1.43 9.72
CA GLN A 117 -14.67 -1.33 10.52
C GLN A 117 -13.92 -2.65 10.50
N VAL A 118 -13.14 -2.86 9.43
CA VAL A 118 -12.16 -3.94 9.38
C VAL A 118 -11.08 -3.70 10.45
N THR A 119 -10.58 -2.48 10.54
CA THR A 119 -9.70 -1.98 11.62
C THR A 119 -9.67 -0.47 11.65
N THR A 120 -9.18 0.09 12.75
CA THR A 120 -9.02 1.54 12.95
C THR A 120 -7.65 1.87 13.51
N VAL A 121 -7.24 3.13 13.37
CA VAL A 121 -5.98 3.63 13.96
C VAL A 121 -5.94 3.42 15.47
N ALA A 122 -7.08 3.52 16.17
CA ALA A 122 -7.15 3.30 17.61
C ALA A 122 -6.86 1.84 18.00
N GLN A 123 -7.34 0.86 17.21
CA GLN A 123 -7.06 -0.56 17.44
C GLN A 123 -5.60 -0.92 17.18
N LEU A 124 -4.95 -0.20 16.26
CA LEU A 124 -3.57 -0.44 15.85
C LEU A 124 -2.56 0.48 16.55
N GLU A 125 -3.03 1.42 17.38
CA GLU A 125 -2.21 2.43 18.04
C GLU A 125 -1.36 3.23 17.05
N GLN A 126 -1.96 3.60 15.90
CA GLN A 126 -1.31 4.31 14.80
C GLN A 126 -1.93 5.70 14.59
N GLY A 127 -1.21 6.59 13.91
CA GLY A 127 -1.70 7.91 13.51
C GLY A 127 -2.50 7.88 12.20
N SER A 128 -2.10 7.01 11.25
CA SER A 128 -2.83 6.74 10.01
C SER A 128 -2.55 5.34 9.48
N ILE A 129 -3.53 4.78 8.75
CA ILE A 129 -3.46 3.50 8.05
C ILE A 129 -4.06 3.65 6.66
N VAL A 130 -3.34 3.23 5.62
CA VAL A 130 -3.77 3.36 4.22
C VAL A 130 -3.21 2.23 3.35
N GLY A 131 -3.67 2.13 2.10
CA GLY A 131 -3.14 1.24 1.09
C GLY A 131 -3.32 -0.24 1.43
N PRO A 132 -4.56 -0.74 1.61
CA PRO A 132 -4.81 -2.14 1.89
C PRO A 132 -4.38 -3.02 0.72
N SER A 133 -3.57 -4.06 1.00
CA SER A 133 -3.23 -5.11 0.06
C SER A 133 -3.46 -6.47 0.69
N LEU A 134 -4.10 -7.37 -0.04
CA LEU A 134 -4.59 -8.64 0.52
C LEU A 134 -4.07 -9.84 -0.25
N ILE A 135 -3.83 -10.91 0.49
CA ILE A 135 -3.49 -12.20 -0.10
C ILE A 135 -4.15 -13.35 0.66
N ARG A 136 -4.55 -14.38 -0.06
CA ARG A 136 -4.87 -15.67 0.53
C ARG A 136 -3.59 -16.46 0.74
N LEU A 137 -3.35 -16.88 1.97
CA LEU A 137 -2.17 -17.65 2.33
C LEU A 137 -2.33 -19.13 1.88
N LYS A 138 -1.23 -19.85 1.81
CA LYS A 138 -1.18 -21.26 1.44
C LYS A 138 -1.97 -22.17 2.40
N ASP A 139 -2.09 -21.75 3.67
CA ASP A 139 -2.91 -22.45 4.68
C ASP A 139 -4.40 -22.10 4.61
N GLY A 140 -4.80 -21.28 3.65
CA GLY A 140 -6.19 -20.89 3.39
C GLY A 140 -6.66 -19.64 4.14
N ARG A 141 -5.89 -19.15 5.11
CA ARG A 141 -6.17 -17.87 5.77
C ARG A 141 -5.94 -16.68 4.83
N TYR A 142 -6.31 -15.50 5.27
CA TYR A 142 -6.12 -14.24 4.55
C TYR A 142 -5.24 -13.33 5.37
N ARG A 143 -4.34 -12.61 4.70
CA ARG A 143 -3.55 -11.55 5.33
C ARG A 143 -3.80 -10.24 4.61
N LEU A 144 -4.04 -9.20 5.40
CA LEU A 144 -4.19 -7.82 4.98
C LEU A 144 -2.94 -7.06 5.42
N TYR A 145 -2.26 -6.44 4.48
CA TYR A 145 -1.14 -5.56 4.73
C TYR A 145 -1.58 -4.11 4.57
N LEU A 146 -1.04 -3.25 5.41
CA LEU A 146 -1.35 -1.83 5.46
C LEU A 146 -0.08 -1.01 5.60
N GLN A 147 -0.01 0.11 4.91
CA GLN A 147 0.87 1.17 5.34
C GLN A 147 0.36 1.72 6.67
N SER A 148 1.25 1.89 7.63
CA SER A 148 0.96 2.55 8.90
C SER A 148 1.95 3.68 9.16
N ARG A 149 1.48 4.72 9.80
CA ARG A 149 2.30 5.80 10.30
C ARG A 149 2.02 5.97 11.78
N ALA A 150 3.05 6.02 12.62
CA ALA A 150 2.91 6.29 14.04
C ALA A 150 2.23 7.65 14.29
N ASP A 151 1.58 7.80 15.42
CA ASP A 151 1.03 9.09 15.82
C ASP A 151 2.18 10.08 16.03
N ARG A 152 2.12 11.23 15.34
CA ARG A 152 3.12 12.30 15.41
C ARG A 152 3.28 12.91 16.82
N SER A 153 2.39 12.59 17.74
CA SER A 153 2.53 12.98 19.15
C SER A 153 3.71 12.30 19.85
N ASN A 154 4.28 11.24 19.25
CA ASN A 154 5.42 10.51 19.77
C ASN A 154 6.64 10.83 18.89
N GLU A 155 7.42 11.83 19.26
CA GLU A 155 8.56 12.40 18.51
C GLU A 155 9.62 11.39 18.05
N ASN A 156 9.58 10.16 18.56
CA ASN A 156 10.58 9.11 18.26
C ASN A 156 10.09 8.07 17.24
N MET A 157 8.92 8.22 16.61
CA MET A 157 8.34 7.20 15.73
C MET A 157 7.77 7.80 14.41
N ASP A 158 8.52 8.66 13.75
CA ASP A 158 8.10 9.30 12.49
C ASP A 158 8.09 8.38 11.26
N GLY A 159 8.42 7.09 11.41
CA GLY A 159 8.54 6.17 10.30
C GLY A 159 7.20 5.70 9.73
N VAL A 160 7.14 5.60 8.42
CA VAL A 160 6.08 4.88 7.69
C VAL A 160 6.51 3.44 7.51
N ASN A 161 5.71 2.51 8.00
CA ASN A 161 6.00 1.08 8.02
C ASN A 161 4.86 0.30 7.34
N ILE A 162 5.11 -0.98 7.07
CA ILE A 162 4.07 -1.93 6.67
C ILE A 162 3.79 -2.89 7.83
N ILE A 163 2.52 -2.99 8.22
CA ILE A 163 1.99 -3.89 9.24
C ILE A 163 1.01 -4.87 8.61
N SER A 164 0.50 -5.84 9.39
CA SER A 164 -0.50 -6.78 8.88
C SER A 164 -1.54 -7.18 9.91
N LEU A 165 -2.68 -7.66 9.38
CA LEU A 165 -3.74 -8.33 10.09
C LEU A 165 -3.96 -9.71 9.45
N ILE A 166 -4.51 -10.65 10.24
CA ILE A 166 -4.80 -12.01 9.79
C ILE A 166 -6.29 -12.32 9.94
N SER A 167 -6.83 -13.14 9.05
CA SER A 167 -8.21 -13.58 9.08
C SER A 167 -8.36 -15.02 8.61
N THR A 168 -9.30 -15.76 9.19
CA THR A 168 -9.67 -17.11 8.72
C THR A 168 -10.75 -17.07 7.65
N ASN A 169 -11.52 -16.00 7.56
CA ASN A 169 -12.68 -15.88 6.68
C ASN A 169 -12.65 -14.65 5.73
N GLY A 170 -11.63 -13.77 5.87
CA GLY A 170 -11.52 -12.55 5.08
C GLY A 170 -12.51 -11.43 5.48
N ILE A 171 -13.25 -11.61 6.59
CA ILE A 171 -14.27 -10.66 7.06
C ILE A 171 -13.90 -10.11 8.45
N GLN A 172 -13.53 -11.00 9.37
CA GLN A 172 -13.10 -10.66 10.72
C GLN A 172 -11.58 -10.74 10.79
N TRP A 173 -10.95 -9.73 11.35
CA TRP A 173 -9.51 -9.54 11.28
C TRP A 173 -8.89 -9.35 12.66
N ASP A 174 -7.82 -10.07 12.92
CA ASP A 174 -7.01 -9.97 14.12
C ASP A 174 -5.68 -9.27 13.79
N VAL A 175 -5.22 -8.39 14.68
CA VAL A 175 -3.94 -7.70 14.53
C VAL A 175 -2.79 -8.68 14.70
N GLU A 176 -1.86 -8.71 13.74
CA GLU A 176 -0.61 -9.46 13.88
C GLU A 176 0.46 -8.55 14.48
N PRO A 177 1.04 -8.89 15.63
CA PRO A 177 2.07 -8.07 16.27
C PRO A 177 3.31 -7.88 15.40
N GLY A 178 3.92 -6.70 15.48
CA GLY A 178 5.18 -6.36 14.83
C GLY A 178 5.03 -5.75 13.44
N ILE A 179 6.15 -5.31 12.90
CA ILE A 179 6.28 -4.63 11.61
C ILE A 179 6.71 -5.66 10.55
N ARG A 180 6.08 -5.61 9.37
CA ARG A 180 6.42 -6.47 8.22
C ARG A 180 7.60 -5.91 7.45
N ILE A 181 7.50 -4.64 7.05
CA ILE A 181 8.59 -3.89 6.42
C ILE A 181 8.82 -2.62 7.26
N PRO A 182 9.92 -2.53 7.98
CA PRO A 182 10.29 -1.30 8.67
C PRO A 182 10.76 -0.25 7.66
N TYR A 183 10.57 1.03 7.98
CA TYR A 183 11.22 2.10 7.25
C TYR A 183 12.75 1.95 7.30
N GLY A 184 13.42 2.45 6.26
CA GLY A 184 14.88 2.44 6.16
C GLY A 184 15.53 3.62 6.89
N ASN A 185 16.87 3.73 6.76
CA ASN A 185 17.59 4.92 7.19
C ASN A 185 17.23 6.11 6.28
N GLU A 186 17.56 7.34 6.68
CA GLU A 186 17.27 8.57 5.93
C GLU A 186 17.82 8.54 4.47
N SER A 187 18.96 7.86 4.26
CA SER A 187 19.58 7.71 2.93
C SER A 187 19.04 6.55 2.09
N ASP A 188 18.21 5.69 2.66
CA ASP A 188 17.69 4.51 1.97
C ASP A 188 16.53 4.89 1.04
N VAL A 189 16.36 4.16 -0.06
CA VAL A 189 15.27 4.39 -1.03
C VAL A 189 13.88 4.19 -0.41
N ASP A 190 13.81 3.57 0.76
CA ASP A 190 12.63 3.31 1.55
C ASP A 190 12.73 3.86 2.97
N SER A 191 13.31 5.06 3.12
CA SER A 191 13.27 5.79 4.40
C SER A 191 11.83 6.00 4.92
N GLU A 192 10.82 5.89 4.05
CA GLU A 192 9.44 5.56 4.38
C GLU A 192 9.03 4.35 3.52
N ALA A 193 8.42 3.31 4.12
CA ALA A 193 7.94 2.12 3.45
C ALA A 193 6.41 2.04 3.50
N GLY A 194 5.73 2.12 2.36
CA GLY A 194 4.27 2.20 2.32
C GLY A 194 3.62 1.60 1.07
N GLU A 195 2.32 1.70 0.98
CA GLU A 195 1.51 1.27 -0.17
C GLU A 195 1.92 -0.13 -0.69
N PRO A 196 1.74 -1.19 0.13
CA PRO A 196 2.13 -2.54 -0.25
C PRO A 196 1.26 -3.10 -1.38
N GLY A 197 1.86 -3.88 -2.29
CA GLY A 197 1.19 -4.75 -3.25
C GLY A 197 1.75 -6.17 -3.11
N VAL A 198 0.98 -7.08 -2.51
CA VAL A 198 1.44 -8.44 -2.19
C VAL A 198 0.90 -9.46 -3.17
N TYR A 199 1.76 -10.37 -3.62
CA TYR A 199 1.40 -11.44 -4.54
C TYR A 199 2.17 -12.73 -4.25
N LEU A 200 1.62 -13.86 -4.72
CA LEU A 200 2.31 -15.15 -4.71
C LEU A 200 3.08 -15.28 -6.02
N GLY A 201 4.40 -15.45 -5.92
CA GLY A 201 5.27 -15.56 -7.07
C GLY A 201 5.20 -16.94 -7.74
N LEU A 202 5.76 -17.03 -8.95
CA LEU A 202 5.92 -18.30 -9.68
C LEU A 202 6.91 -19.26 -9.01
N ASP A 203 7.74 -18.76 -8.13
CA ASP A 203 8.67 -19.49 -7.26
C ASP A 203 8.03 -20.01 -5.97
N ASP A 204 6.71 -19.91 -5.86
CA ASP A 204 5.92 -20.30 -4.68
C ASP A 204 6.30 -19.53 -3.41
N LYS A 205 6.89 -18.34 -3.52
CA LYS A 205 7.14 -17.42 -2.41
C LYS A 205 6.16 -16.24 -2.43
N TYR A 206 5.99 -15.63 -1.27
CA TYR A 206 5.28 -14.36 -1.18
C TYR A 206 6.24 -13.24 -1.57
N HIS A 207 5.78 -12.38 -2.45
CA HIS A 207 6.49 -11.18 -2.88
C HIS A 207 5.67 -9.94 -2.52
N MET A 208 6.36 -8.86 -2.26
CA MET A 208 5.76 -7.55 -2.01
C MET A 208 6.47 -6.51 -2.89
N ALA A 209 5.68 -5.78 -3.67
CA ALA A 209 6.09 -4.52 -4.27
C ALA A 209 5.52 -3.40 -3.39
N TYR A 210 6.35 -2.52 -2.87
CA TYR A 210 5.89 -1.44 -1.99
C TYR A 210 6.52 -0.12 -2.37
N THR A 211 5.88 0.98 -1.99
CA THR A 211 6.41 2.31 -2.26
C THR A 211 7.45 2.69 -1.23
N GLY A 212 8.70 2.82 -1.68
CA GLY A 212 9.76 3.48 -0.94
C GLY A 212 9.75 4.98 -1.22
N ARG A 213 9.81 5.80 -0.17
CA ARG A 213 9.88 7.26 -0.27
C ARG A 213 11.11 7.78 0.46
N PHE A 214 11.82 8.70 -0.17
CA PHE A 214 13.05 9.30 0.36
C PHE A 214 13.28 10.69 -0.22
N MET A 215 14.11 11.48 0.43
CA MET A 215 14.57 12.76 -0.13
C MET A 215 15.70 12.52 -1.13
N GLY A 216 15.52 12.94 -2.37
CA GLY A 216 16.48 12.73 -3.45
C GLY A 216 16.54 13.88 -4.45
N ILE A 217 17.44 13.75 -5.41
CA ILE A 217 17.59 14.75 -6.50
C ILE A 217 16.93 14.19 -7.76
N ASN A 218 15.96 14.91 -8.31
CA ASN A 218 15.30 14.53 -9.56
C ASN A 218 16.19 14.81 -10.79
N ARG A 219 15.74 14.40 -11.99
CA ARG A 219 16.49 14.61 -13.25
C ARG A 219 16.72 16.07 -13.63
N GLN A 220 16.01 17.02 -12.99
CA GLN A 220 16.22 18.46 -13.17
C GLN A 220 17.19 19.05 -12.13
N GLY A 221 17.80 18.22 -11.27
CA GLY A 221 18.69 18.67 -10.21
C GLY A 221 17.98 19.29 -9.00
N LYS A 222 16.67 19.08 -8.84
CA LYS A 222 15.89 19.60 -7.71
C LYS A 222 15.77 18.55 -6.62
N SER A 223 16.03 18.97 -5.37
CA SER A 223 15.75 18.13 -4.19
C SER A 223 14.25 18.05 -3.95
N GLN A 224 13.75 16.82 -3.81
CA GLN A 224 12.34 16.56 -3.54
C GLN A 224 12.13 15.17 -2.97
N LYS A 225 10.91 14.87 -2.49
CA LYS A 225 10.50 13.53 -2.11
C LYS A 225 10.36 12.67 -3.38
N MET A 226 11.19 11.63 -3.46
CA MET A 226 11.21 10.65 -4.53
C MET A 226 10.37 9.44 -4.14
N HIS A 227 9.76 8.77 -5.13
CA HIS A 227 9.01 7.53 -4.94
C HIS A 227 9.59 6.45 -5.85
N ARG A 228 9.77 5.25 -5.31
CA ARG A 228 10.25 4.06 -6.02
C ARG A 228 9.39 2.87 -5.65
N VAL A 229 9.19 1.96 -6.57
CA VAL A 229 8.70 0.63 -6.23
C VAL A 229 9.88 -0.19 -5.74
N VAL A 230 9.81 -0.66 -4.52
CA VAL A 230 10.84 -1.49 -3.86
C VAL A 230 10.27 -2.89 -3.64
N PHE A 231 11.12 -3.90 -3.58
CA PHE A 231 10.68 -5.28 -3.52
C PHE A 231 11.18 -5.98 -2.25
N ALA A 232 10.35 -6.90 -1.75
CA ALA A 232 10.69 -7.81 -0.67
C ALA A 232 10.14 -9.21 -0.96
N VAL A 233 10.75 -10.24 -0.36
CA VAL A 233 10.35 -11.63 -0.49
C VAL A 233 10.19 -12.29 0.87
N SER A 234 9.28 -13.26 0.97
CA SER A 234 9.00 -14.00 2.19
C SER A 234 8.56 -15.44 1.88
N ASP A 235 8.94 -16.39 2.72
CA ASP A 235 8.47 -17.77 2.64
C ASP A 235 7.11 -17.99 3.33
N ASP A 236 6.77 -17.12 4.31
CA ASP A 236 5.59 -17.26 5.17
C ASP A 236 4.63 -16.04 5.11
N GLY A 237 5.01 -14.99 4.37
CA GLY A 237 4.28 -13.72 4.30
C GLY A 237 4.32 -12.89 5.59
N LEU A 238 5.02 -13.36 6.64
CA LEU A 238 5.15 -12.68 7.93
C LEU A 238 6.54 -12.06 8.11
N ASN A 239 7.56 -12.81 7.75
CA ASN A 239 8.96 -12.42 7.84
C ASN A 239 9.47 -12.07 6.44
N TRP A 240 9.86 -10.81 6.24
CA TRP A 240 10.20 -10.28 4.94
C TRP A 240 11.67 -9.93 4.81
N THR A 241 12.26 -10.26 3.66
CA THR A 241 13.63 -9.86 3.30
C THR A 241 13.57 -8.84 2.17
N LYS A 242 14.00 -7.61 2.45
CA LYS A 242 14.10 -6.53 1.44
C LYS A 242 15.09 -6.94 0.36
N GLN A 243 14.72 -6.66 -0.89
CA GLN A 243 15.58 -6.88 -2.05
C GLN A 243 16.35 -5.58 -2.38
N ASN A 244 17.60 -5.73 -2.88
CA ASN A 244 18.39 -4.58 -3.34
C ASN A 244 17.95 -4.05 -4.72
N GLN A 245 16.69 -4.29 -5.09
CA GLN A 245 16.12 -3.87 -6.35
C GLN A 245 15.02 -2.85 -6.10
N HIS A 246 14.98 -1.85 -6.94
CA HIS A 246 13.89 -0.89 -6.98
C HIS A 246 13.59 -0.50 -8.42
N TYR A 247 12.36 -0.06 -8.67
CA TYR A 247 11.92 0.42 -9.97
C TYR A 247 11.52 1.89 -9.89
N ALA A 248 11.99 2.64 -10.87
CA ALA A 248 11.66 4.04 -11.12
C ALA A 248 11.07 4.17 -12.52
N ASP A 249 10.06 5.01 -12.72
CA ASP A 249 9.53 5.25 -14.06
C ASP A 249 10.56 5.99 -14.93
N PRO A 250 11.10 5.36 -15.99
CA PRO A 250 12.15 5.97 -16.81
C PRO A 250 11.67 7.15 -17.66
N GLU A 251 10.36 7.31 -17.84
CA GLU A 251 9.79 8.43 -18.62
C GLU A 251 9.31 9.57 -17.72
N ASN A 252 9.25 9.37 -16.41
CA ASN A 252 8.86 10.39 -15.47
C ASN A 252 10.06 11.25 -15.07
N ILE A 253 9.91 12.58 -15.16
CA ILE A 253 10.99 13.53 -14.83
C ILE A 253 11.44 13.44 -13.38
N ASN A 254 10.55 13.00 -12.50
CA ASN A 254 10.82 12.78 -11.09
C ASN A 254 11.12 11.30 -10.80
N ASP A 255 11.22 10.46 -11.82
CA ASP A 255 11.33 9.01 -11.70
C ASP A 255 10.24 8.39 -10.80
N PHE A 256 9.06 8.99 -10.77
CA PHE A 256 8.00 8.64 -9.82
C PHE A 256 7.34 7.33 -10.20
N ALA A 257 7.39 6.37 -9.29
CA ALA A 257 6.63 5.11 -9.34
C ALA A 257 6.17 4.74 -7.93
N SER A 258 4.85 4.57 -7.73
CA SER A 258 4.25 4.24 -6.43
C SER A 258 3.01 3.36 -6.56
N SER A 259 2.47 2.92 -5.43
CA SER A 259 1.19 2.19 -5.32
C SER A 259 1.10 1.05 -6.35
N ALA A 260 2.09 0.16 -6.31
CA ALA A 260 2.26 -0.88 -7.30
C ALA A 260 1.41 -2.11 -6.96
N ASP A 261 0.62 -2.58 -7.91
CA ASP A 261 -0.06 -3.88 -7.85
C ASP A 261 0.58 -4.83 -8.88
N VAL A 262 1.02 -6.00 -8.41
CA VAL A 262 1.68 -7.00 -9.24
C VAL A 262 0.79 -8.23 -9.39
N THR A 263 0.68 -8.69 -10.62
CA THR A 263 -0.07 -9.90 -10.95
C THR A 263 0.69 -10.77 -11.94
N ILE A 264 0.24 -12.00 -12.13
CA ILE A 264 0.76 -12.91 -13.14
C ILE A 264 -0.29 -13.06 -14.24
N VAL A 265 0.09 -12.65 -15.44
CA VAL A 265 -0.73 -12.78 -16.65
C VAL A 265 -0.01 -13.70 -17.63
N ASN A 266 -0.65 -14.81 -17.99
CA ASN A 266 -0.07 -15.81 -18.93
C ASN A 266 1.33 -16.32 -18.54
N GLY A 267 1.64 -16.39 -17.24
CA GLY A 267 2.94 -16.84 -16.75
C GLY A 267 4.02 -15.75 -16.68
N GLU A 268 3.67 -14.49 -16.97
CA GLU A 268 4.57 -13.34 -16.90
C GLU A 268 4.14 -12.40 -15.77
N TYR A 269 5.13 -11.80 -15.11
CA TYR A 269 4.85 -10.77 -14.10
C TYR A 269 4.49 -9.45 -14.78
N VAL A 270 3.36 -8.90 -14.40
CA VAL A 270 2.86 -7.60 -14.84
C VAL A 270 2.65 -6.72 -13.62
N ILE A 271 3.17 -5.51 -13.65
CA ILE A 271 2.98 -4.52 -12.60
C ILE A 271 2.17 -3.35 -13.16
N TYR A 272 1.17 -2.92 -12.39
CA TYR A 272 0.48 -1.66 -12.57
C TYR A 272 0.89 -0.73 -11.43
N TYR A 273 1.35 0.46 -11.76
CA TYR A 273 1.83 1.43 -10.77
C TYR A 273 1.34 2.84 -11.10
N THR A 274 1.27 3.66 -10.09
CA THR A 274 1.00 5.09 -10.24
C THR A 274 2.27 5.80 -10.69
N GLY A 275 2.24 6.35 -11.91
CA GLY A 275 3.29 7.21 -12.47
C GLY A 275 2.79 8.65 -12.57
N GLN A 276 3.00 9.47 -11.56
CA GLN A 276 2.40 10.79 -11.36
C GLN A 276 0.88 10.71 -11.20
N ARG A 277 0.12 10.82 -12.28
CA ARG A 277 -1.35 10.81 -12.27
C ARG A 277 -1.91 9.87 -13.32
N ASN A 278 -1.13 8.85 -13.65
CA ASN A 278 -1.52 7.81 -14.58
C ASN A 278 -1.22 6.45 -13.98
N ILE A 279 -1.99 5.44 -14.35
CA ILE A 279 -1.65 4.06 -14.09
C ILE A 279 -0.87 3.54 -15.28
N ILE A 280 0.33 3.10 -15.03
CA ILE A 280 1.30 2.66 -16.02
C ILE A 280 1.52 1.17 -15.87
N ARG A 281 1.63 0.46 -16.98
CA ARG A 281 1.97 -0.95 -17.01
C ARG A 281 3.47 -1.13 -17.26
N ALA A 282 4.09 -2.06 -16.52
CA ALA A 282 5.40 -2.60 -16.85
C ALA A 282 5.37 -4.13 -16.76
N THR A 283 6.30 -4.79 -17.44
CA THR A 283 6.50 -6.24 -17.43
C THR A 283 7.90 -6.57 -16.97
N TYR A 284 8.07 -7.73 -16.35
CA TYR A 284 9.40 -8.21 -15.94
C TYR A 284 10.00 -9.08 -17.03
N ASP A 285 11.18 -8.71 -17.54
CA ASP A 285 11.87 -9.43 -18.63
C ASP A 285 12.80 -10.55 -18.13
N GLY A 286 12.76 -10.87 -16.82
CA GLY A 286 13.64 -11.80 -16.14
C GLY A 286 14.85 -11.14 -15.50
N LEU A 287 15.10 -9.86 -15.77
CA LEU A 287 16.23 -9.09 -15.25
C LEU A 287 15.79 -7.79 -14.56
N THR A 288 14.86 -7.08 -15.19
CA THR A 288 14.36 -5.80 -14.74
C THR A 288 12.90 -5.59 -15.15
N TRP A 289 12.27 -4.58 -14.58
CA TRP A 289 10.95 -4.13 -15.01
C TRP A 289 11.08 -3.19 -16.20
N VAL A 290 10.36 -3.48 -17.26
CA VAL A 290 10.35 -2.72 -18.51
C VAL A 290 9.01 -2.02 -18.65
N ARG A 291 9.05 -0.67 -18.62
CA ARG A 291 7.86 0.15 -18.85
C ARG A 291 7.25 -0.16 -20.21
N GLN A 292 5.95 -0.33 -20.25
CA GLN A 292 5.20 -0.58 -21.47
C GLN A 292 4.41 0.68 -21.87
N GLU A 293 3.25 0.88 -21.29
CA GLU A 293 2.30 1.90 -21.72
C GLU A 293 1.55 2.53 -20.54
N ILE A 294 0.92 3.66 -20.79
CA ILE A 294 -0.11 4.20 -19.90
C ILE A 294 -1.38 3.35 -20.08
N ALA A 295 -1.70 2.53 -19.08
CA ALA A 295 -2.92 1.71 -19.09
C ALA A 295 -4.16 2.58 -18.89
N PHE A 296 -4.09 3.50 -17.93
CA PHE A 296 -5.18 4.44 -17.61
C PHE A 296 -4.61 5.85 -17.38
N SER A 297 -5.12 6.81 -18.14
CA SER A 297 -4.85 8.23 -17.92
C SER A 297 -5.70 8.78 -16.77
N ALA A 298 -5.18 9.76 -16.06
CA ALA A 298 -5.84 10.42 -14.94
C ALA A 298 -6.26 9.47 -13.81
N GLY A 299 -5.36 8.59 -13.36
CA GLY A 299 -5.63 7.64 -12.27
C GLY A 299 -4.45 7.40 -11.34
N HIS A 300 -4.76 6.88 -10.14
CA HIS A 300 -3.78 6.45 -9.14
C HIS A 300 -4.35 5.31 -8.29
N ASP A 301 -3.49 4.65 -7.52
CA ASP A 301 -3.83 3.63 -6.52
C ASP A 301 -4.78 2.57 -7.09
N SER A 302 -4.21 1.69 -7.91
CA SER A 302 -4.98 0.65 -8.58
C SER A 302 -4.79 -0.71 -7.94
N THR A 303 -5.84 -1.53 -8.05
CA THR A 303 -5.78 -2.96 -7.74
C THR A 303 -6.44 -3.77 -8.86
N MET A 304 -5.86 -4.91 -9.19
CA MET A 304 -6.35 -5.80 -10.22
C MET A 304 -6.73 -7.16 -9.66
N ILE A 305 -7.86 -7.70 -10.14
CA ILE A 305 -8.29 -9.04 -9.75
C ILE A 305 -8.84 -9.81 -10.95
N LYS A 306 -8.63 -11.13 -10.96
CA LYS A 306 -9.20 -12.04 -11.96
C LYS A 306 -10.40 -12.77 -11.39
N ILE A 307 -11.56 -12.70 -12.07
CA ILE A 307 -12.81 -13.33 -11.68
C ILE A 307 -13.39 -14.04 -12.91
N ASP A 308 -13.64 -15.34 -12.81
CA ASP A 308 -14.25 -16.13 -13.89
C ASP A 308 -13.57 -15.96 -15.26
N GLY A 309 -12.25 -15.84 -15.27
CA GLY A 309 -11.46 -15.69 -16.48
C GLY A 309 -11.34 -14.25 -17.02
N ALA A 310 -12.11 -13.30 -16.50
CA ALA A 310 -12.00 -11.87 -16.81
C ALA A 310 -11.15 -11.14 -15.77
N TYR A 311 -10.52 -10.06 -16.16
CA TYR A 311 -9.74 -9.19 -15.27
C TYR A 311 -10.49 -7.89 -15.03
N TYR A 312 -10.46 -7.44 -13.79
CA TYR A 312 -11.08 -6.21 -13.32
C TYR A 312 -10.02 -5.34 -12.66
N MET A 313 -9.93 -4.10 -13.11
CA MET A 313 -9.09 -3.08 -12.48
C MET A 313 -9.98 -2.11 -11.75
N PHE A 314 -9.65 -1.82 -10.50
CA PHE A 314 -10.25 -0.75 -9.70
C PHE A 314 -9.19 0.29 -9.40
N TRP A 315 -9.53 1.58 -9.53
CA TRP A 315 -8.57 2.65 -9.28
C TRP A 315 -9.28 3.96 -8.94
N MET A 316 -8.55 4.89 -8.35
CA MET A 316 -9.00 6.23 -8.03
C MET A 316 -8.70 7.19 -9.18
N MET A 317 -9.66 8.01 -9.58
CA MET A 317 -9.44 9.11 -10.53
C MET A 317 -10.52 10.19 -10.42
N PRO A 318 -10.26 11.42 -10.93
CA PRO A 318 -11.28 12.47 -10.93
C PRO A 318 -12.44 12.13 -11.87
N GLU A 319 -13.64 12.52 -11.48
CA GLU A 319 -14.87 12.29 -12.26
C GLU A 319 -14.80 12.90 -13.68
N ALA A 320 -14.08 14.00 -13.83
CA ALA A 320 -13.89 14.66 -15.12
C ALA A 320 -12.96 13.91 -16.09
N LEU A 321 -12.41 12.75 -15.72
CA LEU A 321 -11.42 11.98 -16.48
C LEU A 321 -10.13 12.75 -16.78
N GLU A 322 -9.96 13.91 -16.16
CA GLU A 322 -8.81 14.80 -16.31
C GLU A 322 -8.41 15.36 -14.96
N TYR A 323 -7.10 15.39 -14.67
CA TYR A 323 -6.60 16.17 -13.54
C TYR A 323 -6.52 17.64 -13.94
N THR A 324 -7.36 18.47 -13.35
CA THR A 324 -7.16 19.90 -13.37
C THR A 324 -6.11 20.30 -12.34
N ARG A 325 -5.42 21.43 -12.54
CA ARG A 325 -4.34 21.89 -11.63
C ARG A 325 -4.77 22.11 -10.18
N ASN A 326 -6.07 22.16 -9.93
CA ASN A 326 -6.69 22.49 -8.64
C ASN A 326 -7.54 21.33 -8.07
N THR A 327 -7.53 20.13 -8.67
CA THR A 327 -8.23 18.99 -8.05
C THR A 327 -7.46 18.52 -6.82
N ASP A 328 -8.07 18.70 -5.67
CA ASP A 328 -7.64 18.06 -4.44
C ASP A 328 -7.93 16.56 -4.54
N ARG A 329 -7.10 15.73 -3.91
CA ARG A 329 -7.27 14.26 -3.91
C ARG A 329 -8.65 13.82 -3.39
N GLY A 330 -9.30 14.63 -2.57
CA GLY A 330 -10.64 14.37 -2.03
C GLY A 330 -11.79 14.44 -3.05
N GLU A 331 -11.52 14.79 -4.31
CA GLU A 331 -12.49 14.77 -5.41
C GLU A 331 -12.39 13.53 -6.29
N ASP A 332 -11.43 12.64 -6.02
CA ASP A 332 -11.26 11.41 -6.78
C ASP A 332 -12.32 10.38 -6.38
N LEU A 333 -12.79 9.63 -7.38
CA LEU A 333 -13.81 8.60 -7.26
C LEU A 333 -13.24 7.24 -7.61
N LEU A 334 -13.87 6.19 -7.12
CA LEU A 334 -13.52 4.82 -7.47
C LEU A 334 -14.13 4.44 -8.82
N PHE A 335 -13.29 3.95 -9.72
CA PHE A 335 -13.66 3.46 -11.05
C PHE A 335 -13.29 2.02 -11.26
N MET A 336 -13.91 1.41 -12.27
CA MET A 336 -13.65 0.04 -12.69
C MET A 336 -13.58 -0.06 -14.22
N ALA A 337 -12.63 -0.86 -14.72
CA ALA A 337 -12.57 -1.31 -16.10
C ALA A 337 -12.42 -2.84 -16.16
N VAL A 338 -12.77 -3.42 -17.31
CA VAL A 338 -12.68 -4.87 -17.54
C VAL A 338 -11.75 -5.18 -18.69
N SER A 339 -11.09 -6.35 -18.61
CA SER A 339 -10.21 -6.87 -19.65
C SER A 339 -10.38 -8.38 -19.78
N ARG A 340 -10.20 -8.90 -21.01
CA ARG A 340 -10.18 -10.36 -21.28
C ARG A 340 -8.84 -11.00 -20.95
N ASP A 341 -7.77 -10.23 -21.05
CA ASP A 341 -6.40 -10.74 -21.00
C ASP A 341 -5.54 -10.11 -19.88
N GLY A 342 -6.08 -9.12 -19.15
CA GLY A 342 -5.35 -8.42 -18.09
C GLY A 342 -4.27 -7.45 -18.58
N VAL A 343 -4.20 -7.22 -19.89
CA VAL A 343 -3.22 -6.35 -20.56
C VAL A 343 -3.92 -5.27 -21.38
N ASN A 344 -4.87 -5.70 -22.22
CA ASN A 344 -5.66 -4.81 -23.07
C ASN A 344 -6.95 -4.42 -22.36
N TRP A 345 -7.01 -3.19 -21.89
CA TRP A 345 -8.15 -2.70 -21.10
C TRP A 345 -9.20 -2.02 -21.96
N SER A 346 -10.46 -2.29 -21.66
CA SER A 346 -11.57 -1.53 -22.19
C SER A 346 -11.39 -0.05 -21.87
N LYS A 347 -11.70 0.83 -22.82
CA LYS A 347 -11.80 2.28 -22.58
C LYS A 347 -13.19 2.70 -22.07
N ASN A 348 -14.08 1.74 -21.89
CA ASN A 348 -15.36 1.92 -21.21
C ASN A 348 -15.14 1.74 -19.71
N TYR A 349 -15.28 2.83 -18.95
CA TYR A 349 -15.12 2.85 -17.51
C TYR A 349 -16.47 2.85 -16.81
N TYR A 350 -16.54 2.20 -15.67
CA TYR A 350 -17.70 2.19 -14.81
C TYR A 350 -17.37 2.94 -13.52
N ARG A 351 -18.23 3.88 -13.13
CA ARG A 351 -18.14 4.50 -11.82
C ARG A 351 -18.61 3.50 -10.77
N VAL A 352 -17.83 3.29 -9.71
CA VAL A 352 -18.26 2.49 -8.57
C VAL A 352 -19.05 3.36 -7.60
N VAL A 353 -20.28 2.96 -7.34
CA VAL A 353 -21.16 3.61 -6.35
C VAL A 353 -21.21 2.73 -5.11
N VAL A 354 -20.88 3.33 -3.96
CA VAL A 354 -20.87 2.62 -2.67
C VAL A 354 -22.05 3.06 -1.83
N GLU A 355 -22.78 2.11 -1.26
CA GLU A 355 -23.95 2.36 -0.41
C GLU A 355 -23.90 1.55 0.89
N HIS A 356 -24.58 2.02 1.92
CA HIS A 356 -24.84 1.25 3.12
C HIS A 356 -25.89 0.17 2.88
N SER A 357 -26.06 -0.74 3.82
CA SER A 357 -27.06 -1.82 3.75
C SER A 357 -28.51 -1.31 3.71
N ASP A 358 -28.76 -0.09 4.15
CA ASP A 358 -30.08 0.58 4.08
C ASP A 358 -30.29 1.33 2.76
N GLY A 359 -29.33 1.28 1.83
CA GLY A 359 -29.37 1.96 0.54
C GLY A 359 -28.94 3.43 0.59
N SER A 360 -28.58 3.97 1.74
CA SER A 360 -27.99 5.31 1.81
C SER A 360 -26.58 5.33 1.21
N GLY A 361 -26.30 6.32 0.37
CA GLY A 361 -25.01 6.42 -0.32
C GLY A 361 -23.88 6.85 0.61
N ILE A 362 -22.70 6.28 0.41
CA ILE A 362 -21.45 6.83 0.91
C ILE A 362 -20.91 7.78 -0.15
N ASP A 363 -20.45 8.94 0.27
CA ASP A 363 -19.73 9.83 -0.65
C ASP A 363 -18.40 9.16 -1.06
N ALA A 364 -18.34 8.67 -2.31
CA ALA A 364 -17.18 7.94 -2.82
C ALA A 364 -15.90 8.78 -2.84
N ARG A 365 -16.02 10.13 -2.75
CA ARG A 365 -14.87 11.04 -2.60
C ARG A 365 -14.19 10.92 -1.23
N MET A 366 -14.84 10.25 -0.29
CA MET A 366 -14.31 10.03 1.07
C MET A 366 -13.53 8.72 1.21
N ILE A 367 -13.35 7.96 0.12
CA ILE A 367 -12.69 6.65 0.13
C ILE A 367 -11.49 6.64 -0.81
N GLN A 368 -10.44 5.88 -0.45
CA GLN A 368 -9.19 5.80 -1.20
C GLN A 368 -8.55 4.41 -1.15
N ASP A 369 -7.55 4.21 -2.00
CA ASP A 369 -6.58 3.12 -2.01
C ASP A 369 -7.25 1.72 -2.02
N PRO A 370 -7.87 1.29 -3.13
CA PRO A 370 -8.54 0.01 -3.20
C PRO A 370 -7.55 -1.17 -3.15
N GLY A 371 -7.90 -2.22 -2.38
CA GLY A 371 -7.27 -3.52 -2.40
C GLY A 371 -8.31 -4.62 -2.57
N ALA A 372 -8.21 -5.43 -3.63
CA ALA A 372 -9.22 -6.43 -3.99
C ALA A 372 -8.78 -7.85 -3.64
N ILE A 373 -9.74 -8.69 -3.24
CA ILE A 373 -9.52 -10.12 -3.01
C ILE A 373 -10.77 -10.95 -3.34
N LEU A 374 -10.56 -12.19 -3.80
CA LEU A 374 -11.61 -13.21 -3.84
C LEU A 374 -11.52 -14.07 -2.59
N LEU A 375 -12.65 -14.20 -1.91
CA LEU A 375 -12.79 -15.16 -0.80
C LEU A 375 -12.93 -16.60 -1.31
N SER A 376 -12.83 -17.57 -0.41
CA SER A 376 -12.88 -18.99 -0.76
C SER A 376 -14.23 -19.44 -1.35
N ASP A 377 -15.28 -18.68 -1.09
CA ASP A 377 -16.61 -18.88 -1.67
C ASP A 377 -16.78 -18.24 -3.07
N GLY A 378 -15.71 -17.62 -3.62
CA GLY A 378 -15.71 -16.90 -4.88
C GLY A 378 -16.26 -15.47 -4.79
N SER A 379 -16.63 -15.00 -3.60
CA SER A 379 -17.13 -13.63 -3.45
C SER A 379 -16.00 -12.59 -3.48
N LEU A 380 -16.21 -11.52 -4.23
CA LEU A 380 -15.30 -10.38 -4.28
C LEU A 380 -15.48 -9.50 -3.04
N ARG A 381 -14.34 -9.05 -2.49
CA ARG A 381 -14.27 -7.95 -1.52
C ARG A 381 -13.25 -6.93 -1.99
N ILE A 382 -13.57 -5.65 -1.80
CA ILE A 382 -12.65 -4.54 -1.98
C ILE A 382 -12.51 -3.86 -0.63
N PHE A 383 -11.28 -3.71 -0.19
CA PHE A 383 -10.91 -3.00 1.03
C PHE A 383 -10.45 -1.61 0.66
N LEU A 384 -10.84 -0.64 1.46
CA LEU A 384 -10.63 0.79 1.22
C LEU A 384 -10.25 1.46 2.54
N ASN A 385 -9.47 2.51 2.49
CA ASN A 385 -9.34 3.41 3.64
C ASN A 385 -10.24 4.63 3.46
N ASP A 386 -10.61 5.24 4.59
CA ASP A 386 -11.25 6.53 4.56
C ASP A 386 -10.26 7.63 4.14
N PHE A 387 -10.75 8.77 3.67
CA PHE A 387 -9.94 9.90 3.20
C PHE A 387 -8.92 10.39 4.23
N GLY A 388 -9.17 10.20 5.51
CA GLY A 388 -8.27 10.57 6.60
C GLY A 388 -7.27 9.49 7.00
N GLY A 389 -7.37 8.28 6.42
CA GLY A 389 -6.57 7.12 6.82
C GLY A 389 -6.80 6.71 8.27
N LYS A 390 -8.02 6.85 8.78
CA LYS A 390 -8.36 6.53 10.18
C LYS A 390 -8.99 5.15 10.33
N SER A 391 -9.54 4.61 9.27
CA SER A 391 -10.16 3.28 9.26
C SER A 391 -9.99 2.58 7.93
N ILE A 392 -10.03 1.25 7.98
CA ILE A 392 -10.20 0.37 6.83
C ILE A 392 -11.60 -0.23 6.90
N PHE A 393 -12.30 -0.23 5.79
CA PHE A 393 -13.60 -0.87 5.63
C PHE A 393 -13.61 -1.73 4.36
N SER A 394 -14.62 -2.58 4.19
CA SER A 394 -14.75 -3.41 2.99
C SER A 394 -16.12 -3.26 2.34
N ILE A 395 -16.13 -3.42 1.02
CA ILE A 395 -17.31 -3.39 0.18
C ILE A 395 -17.40 -4.67 -0.67
N LYS A 396 -18.62 -5.01 -1.07
CA LYS A 396 -18.92 -6.12 -1.98
C LYS A 396 -19.88 -5.69 -3.07
N PRO A 397 -19.83 -6.29 -4.28
CA PRO A 397 -20.80 -6.01 -5.32
C PRO A 397 -22.21 -6.45 -4.90
N VAL A 398 -23.23 -5.67 -5.26
CA VAL A 398 -24.66 -6.01 -5.06
C VAL A 398 -25.30 -6.55 -6.33
N GLU A 399 -24.55 -6.54 -7.42
CA GLU A 399 -24.99 -7.00 -8.74
C GLU A 399 -23.85 -7.72 -9.46
N THR A 400 -24.17 -8.45 -10.51
CA THR A 400 -23.16 -9.10 -11.35
C THR A 400 -22.32 -8.03 -12.05
N LEU A 401 -20.99 -8.14 -11.95
CA LEU A 401 -20.10 -7.20 -12.62
C LEU A 401 -20.19 -7.34 -14.15
N PRO A 402 -20.03 -6.23 -14.89
CA PRO A 402 -19.93 -6.24 -16.35
C PRO A 402 -18.84 -7.19 -16.84
N LYS A 403 -19.10 -7.90 -17.94
CA LYS A 403 -18.12 -8.79 -18.57
C LYS A 403 -17.44 -8.08 -19.75
N PRO A 404 -16.18 -8.43 -20.10
CA PRO A 404 -15.45 -7.85 -21.22
C PRO A 404 -16.00 -8.25 -22.59
#